data_deabee17fddea6aba8cce6f768253ee4
#
_entry.id   deabee17fddea6aba8cce6f768253ee4
#
_cell.length_a   1.000
_cell.length_b   1.000
_cell.length_c   1.000
_cell.angle_alpha   90.00
_cell.angle_beta   90.00
_cell.angle_gamma   90.00
#
_symmetry.space_group_name_H-M   'P 1'
#
loop_
_entity.id
_entity.type
_entity.pdbx_description
1 polymer ?
#
loop_
_entity_poly.entity_id
_entity_poly.type
_entity_poly.pdbx_seq_one_letter_code
_entity_poly.pdbx_strand_id
1 'polypeptide(L)'
;DEEVLSDLENDVQQLENSYIEPTVIIVSSLGFTVVSIAYALWTNFYLGLLFIIFYSVPVLCSGLGSKRLDRIAEQKSLANQNYIARVNNMIAGIAPIRHYQGQNLFFKRFSKDLEQALQEEVSYEKQRSLNSLFINSIDAFCSVAPIVIGGFMTYQNYLSAASFVGIYL
;
A
#
# COMPACT_ATOMS: atom_id res chain seq x y z
N ASP A 1 -9.53 -33.76 14.19
CA ASP A 1 -8.10 -33.73 13.75
C ASP A 1 -7.89 -32.99 12.43
N GLU A 2 -8.82 -33.13 11.44
CA GLU A 2 -8.71 -32.40 10.15
C GLU A 2 -8.94 -30.89 10.29
N GLU A 3 -9.79 -30.45 11.19
CA GLU A 3 -10.10 -29.03 11.44
C GLU A 3 -8.88 -28.31 12.06
N VAL A 4 -8.20 -28.95 12.98
CA VAL A 4 -6.96 -28.43 13.59
C VAL A 4 -5.81 -28.35 12.56
N LEU A 5 -5.75 -29.31 11.65
CA LEU A 5 -4.75 -29.30 10.58
C LEU A 5 -5.00 -28.17 9.59
N SER A 6 -6.25 -27.93 9.22
CA SER A 6 -6.67 -26.84 8.34
C SER A 6 -6.41 -25.46 8.97
N ASP A 7 -6.68 -25.30 10.27
CA ASP A 7 -6.40 -24.06 10.97
C ASP A 7 -4.88 -23.79 11.06
N LEU A 8 -4.09 -24.83 11.32
CA LEU A 8 -2.63 -24.72 11.34
C LEU A 8 -2.06 -24.36 9.97
N GLU A 9 -2.58 -24.96 8.91
CA GLU A 9 -2.15 -24.67 7.54
C GLU A 9 -2.49 -23.21 7.14
N ASN A 10 -3.66 -22.74 7.53
CA ASN A 10 -4.09 -21.36 7.30
C ASN A 10 -3.22 -20.35 8.09
N ASP A 11 -2.90 -20.65 9.35
CA ASP A 11 -2.04 -19.81 10.18
C ASP A 11 -0.61 -19.75 9.64
N VAL A 12 -0.06 -20.89 9.18
CA VAL A 12 1.26 -20.94 8.53
C VAL A 12 1.26 -20.15 7.23
N GLN A 13 0.23 -20.29 6.40
CA GLN A 13 0.10 -19.54 5.14
C GLN A 13 -0.06 -18.04 5.39
N GLN A 14 -0.77 -17.65 6.44
CA GLN A 14 -0.89 -16.26 6.84
C GLN A 14 0.44 -15.69 7.36
N LEU A 15 1.22 -16.45 8.10
CA LEU A 15 2.58 -16.08 8.51
C LEU A 15 3.52 -15.94 7.32
N GLU A 16 3.46 -16.85 6.37
CA GLU A 16 4.27 -16.82 5.15
C GLU A 16 3.98 -15.57 4.33
N ASN A 17 2.70 -15.31 4.02
CA ASN A 17 2.28 -14.17 3.21
C ASN A 17 2.44 -12.81 3.93
N SER A 18 2.32 -12.77 5.26
CA SER A 18 2.33 -11.51 6.01
C SER A 18 3.72 -11.11 6.52
N TYR A 19 4.63 -12.07 6.72
CA TYR A 19 5.94 -11.82 7.32
C TYR A 19 7.10 -12.30 6.46
N ILE A 20 7.08 -13.56 6.01
CA ILE A 20 8.24 -14.17 5.36
C ILE A 20 8.40 -13.58 3.96
N GLU A 21 7.35 -13.62 3.17
CA GLU A 21 7.38 -13.14 1.78
C GLU A 21 7.73 -11.65 1.66
N PRO A 22 7.07 -10.72 2.41
CA PRO A 22 7.45 -9.31 2.40
C PRO A 22 8.87 -9.05 2.88
N THR A 23 9.35 -9.82 3.89
CA THR A 23 10.71 -9.65 4.40
C THR A 23 11.75 -10.07 3.37
N VAL A 24 11.54 -11.19 2.69
CA VAL A 24 12.43 -11.66 1.61
C VAL A 24 12.44 -10.65 0.45
N ILE A 25 11.29 -10.12 0.07
CA ILE A 25 11.17 -9.09 -0.98
C ILE A 25 11.94 -7.83 -0.58
N ILE A 26 11.81 -7.36 0.65
CA ILE A 26 12.52 -6.15 1.13
C ILE A 26 14.03 -6.37 1.11
N VAL A 27 14.52 -7.48 1.66
CA VAL A 27 15.96 -7.78 1.73
C VAL A 27 16.55 -7.92 0.34
N SER A 28 15.89 -8.67 -0.56
CA SER A 28 16.35 -8.84 -1.93
C SER A 28 16.33 -7.54 -2.72
N SER A 29 15.29 -6.72 -2.57
CA SER A 29 15.18 -5.41 -3.23
C SER A 29 16.23 -4.44 -2.75
N LEU A 30 16.54 -4.41 -1.45
CA LEU A 30 17.63 -3.59 -0.90
C LEU A 30 18.99 -4.04 -1.45
N GLY A 31 19.25 -5.34 -1.48
CA GLY A 31 20.48 -5.90 -2.07
C GLY A 31 20.65 -5.51 -3.53
N PHE A 32 19.58 -5.68 -4.32
CA PHE A 32 19.57 -5.29 -5.74
C PHE A 32 19.81 -3.79 -5.92
N THR A 33 19.18 -2.96 -5.12
CA THR A 33 19.32 -1.50 -5.17
C THR A 33 20.76 -1.06 -4.89
N VAL A 34 21.40 -1.61 -3.87
CA VAL A 34 22.79 -1.28 -3.52
C VAL A 34 23.76 -1.66 -4.65
N VAL A 35 23.59 -2.87 -5.20
CA VAL A 35 24.44 -3.34 -6.32
C VAL A 35 24.24 -2.47 -7.56
N SER A 36 22.99 -2.14 -7.90
CA SER A 36 22.66 -1.30 -9.06
C SER A 36 23.23 0.12 -8.93
N ILE A 37 23.12 0.72 -7.74
CA ILE A 37 23.71 2.05 -7.48
C ILE A 37 25.24 1.99 -7.58
N ALA A 38 25.87 0.98 -6.99
CA ALA A 38 27.32 0.82 -7.07
C ALA A 38 27.80 0.66 -8.52
N TYR A 39 27.10 -0.15 -9.32
CA TYR A 39 27.39 -0.34 -10.73
C TYR A 39 27.20 0.96 -11.54
N ALA A 40 26.10 1.67 -11.31
CA ALA A 40 25.83 2.93 -11.99
C ALA A 40 26.90 4.00 -11.70
N LEU A 41 27.30 4.14 -10.44
CA LEU A 41 28.37 5.07 -10.02
C LEU A 41 29.74 4.69 -10.61
N TRP A 42 30.02 3.39 -10.72
CA TRP A 42 31.25 2.89 -11.32
C TRP A 42 31.32 3.18 -12.82
N THR A 43 30.20 3.01 -13.51
CA THR A 43 30.13 3.17 -14.97
C THR A 43 30.13 4.65 -15.36
N ASN A 44 29.33 5.48 -14.67
CA ASN A 44 29.31 6.92 -14.88
C ASN A 44 28.77 7.62 -13.63
N PHE A 45 29.61 8.38 -12.97
CA PHE A 45 29.30 9.08 -11.72
C PHE A 45 28.09 10.01 -11.84
N TYR A 46 27.97 10.77 -12.95
CA TYR A 46 26.87 11.72 -13.15
C TYR A 46 25.52 11.00 -13.34
N LEU A 47 25.53 9.90 -14.07
CA LEU A 47 24.33 9.07 -14.24
C LEU A 47 23.94 8.40 -12.93
N GLY A 48 24.88 7.82 -12.21
CA GLY A 48 24.61 7.21 -10.91
C GLY A 48 23.99 8.21 -9.92
N LEU A 49 24.51 9.43 -9.87
CA LEU A 49 23.96 10.50 -9.04
C LEU A 49 22.53 10.86 -9.46
N LEU A 50 22.28 10.96 -10.75
CA LEU A 50 20.97 11.25 -11.31
C LEU A 50 19.95 10.16 -10.92
N PHE A 51 20.32 8.90 -11.03
CA PHE A 51 19.47 7.79 -10.59
C PHE A 51 19.15 7.87 -9.08
N ILE A 52 20.16 8.12 -8.24
CA ILE A 52 19.94 8.26 -6.78
C ILE A 52 18.93 9.38 -6.50
N ILE A 53 19.06 10.53 -7.15
CA ILE A 53 18.11 11.65 -6.97
C ILE A 53 16.71 11.24 -7.38
N PHE A 54 16.52 10.71 -8.58
CA PHE A 54 15.18 10.37 -9.09
C PHE A 54 14.51 9.26 -8.28
N TYR A 55 15.25 8.21 -7.88
CA TYR A 55 14.69 7.12 -7.07
C TYR A 55 14.45 7.50 -5.61
N SER A 56 15.10 8.54 -5.10
CA SER A 56 14.82 9.05 -3.75
C SER A 56 13.52 9.86 -3.67
N VAL A 57 13.08 10.49 -4.77
CA VAL A 57 11.87 11.33 -4.78
C VAL A 57 10.60 10.59 -4.40
N PRO A 58 10.24 9.41 -4.97
CA PRO A 58 9.04 8.67 -4.59
C PRO A 58 9.04 8.27 -3.11
N VAL A 59 10.20 7.87 -2.58
CA VAL A 59 10.37 7.49 -1.16
C VAL A 59 10.08 8.68 -0.24
N LEU A 60 10.63 9.86 -0.55
CA LEU A 60 10.36 11.08 0.21
C LEU A 60 8.90 11.52 0.10
N CYS A 61 8.31 11.42 -1.08
CA CYS A 61 6.91 11.78 -1.32
C CYS A 61 5.93 10.82 -0.63
N SER A 62 6.24 9.53 -0.52
CA SER A 62 5.41 8.55 0.17
C SER A 62 5.20 8.89 1.65
N GLY A 63 6.23 9.44 2.31
CA GLY A 63 6.16 9.88 3.70
C GLY A 63 5.25 11.09 3.95
N LEU A 64 5.02 11.93 2.94
CA LEU A 64 4.19 13.13 3.09
C LEU A 64 2.69 12.83 3.22
N GLY A 65 2.23 11.76 2.58
CA GLY A 65 0.82 11.33 2.61
C GLY A 65 0.45 10.40 3.77
N SER A 66 1.43 9.74 4.39
CA SER A 66 1.20 8.68 5.38
C SER A 66 0.42 9.16 6.60
N LYS A 67 0.80 10.28 7.21
CA LYS A 67 0.13 10.81 8.42
C LYS A 67 -1.36 11.08 8.24
N ARG A 68 -1.77 11.52 7.06
CA ARG A 68 -3.17 11.75 6.75
C ARG A 68 -3.91 10.43 6.55
N LEU A 69 -3.26 9.48 5.88
CA LEU A 69 -3.81 8.15 5.63
C LEU A 69 -3.96 7.37 6.94
N ASP A 70 -2.97 7.46 7.85
CA ASP A 70 -3.01 6.83 9.17
C ASP A 70 -4.20 7.34 10.00
N ARG A 71 -4.44 8.65 10.02
CA ARG A 71 -5.58 9.24 10.73
C ARG A 71 -6.93 8.73 10.19
N ILE A 72 -7.06 8.59 8.88
CA ILE A 72 -8.29 8.12 8.24
C ILE A 72 -8.44 6.61 8.45
N ALA A 73 -7.35 5.86 8.46
CA ALA A 73 -7.34 4.43 8.79
C ALA A 73 -7.79 4.19 10.23
N GLU A 74 -7.37 5.04 11.18
CA GLU A 74 -7.83 5.00 12.57
C GLU A 74 -9.34 5.28 12.66
N GLN A 75 -9.84 6.29 11.97
CA GLN A 75 -11.29 6.58 11.92
C GLN A 75 -12.09 5.41 11.35
N LYS A 76 -11.64 4.79 10.24
CA LYS A 76 -12.24 3.58 9.68
C LYS A 76 -12.23 2.44 10.70
N SER A 77 -11.12 2.21 11.39
CA SER A 77 -11.00 1.16 12.40
C SER A 77 -11.97 1.35 13.55
N LEU A 78 -12.09 2.56 14.09
CA LEU A 78 -13.04 2.90 15.14
C LEU A 78 -14.51 2.74 14.69
N ALA A 79 -14.83 3.17 13.48
CA ALA A 79 -16.16 2.99 12.90
C ALA A 79 -16.52 1.51 12.75
N ASN A 80 -15.58 0.69 12.28
CA ASN A 80 -15.77 -0.75 12.14
C ASN A 80 -15.94 -1.45 13.51
N GLN A 81 -15.13 -1.09 14.52
CA GLN A 81 -15.27 -1.61 15.88
C GLN A 81 -16.65 -1.30 16.46
N ASN A 82 -17.11 -0.05 16.31
CA ASN A 82 -18.44 0.37 16.74
C ASN A 82 -19.55 -0.39 16.02
N TYR A 83 -19.41 -0.61 14.71
CA TYR A 83 -20.33 -1.40 13.93
C TYR A 83 -20.41 -2.85 14.43
N ILE A 84 -19.27 -3.52 14.62
CA ILE A 84 -19.20 -4.90 15.14
C ILE A 84 -19.82 -5.00 16.54
N ALA A 85 -19.51 -4.07 17.44
CA ALA A 85 -20.08 -4.04 18.78
C ALA A 85 -21.61 -3.90 18.74
N ARG A 86 -22.15 -3.08 17.84
CA ARG A 86 -23.59 -2.92 17.66
C ARG A 86 -24.23 -4.15 17.06
N VAL A 87 -23.59 -4.81 16.08
CA VAL A 87 -24.07 -6.08 15.52
C VAL A 87 -24.14 -7.16 16.60
N ASN A 88 -23.09 -7.28 17.43
CA ASN A 88 -23.09 -8.23 18.54
C ASN A 88 -24.20 -7.95 19.57
N ASN A 89 -24.39 -6.69 19.93
CA ASN A 89 -25.50 -6.29 20.81
C ASN A 89 -26.87 -6.56 20.19
N MET A 90 -26.95 -6.49 18.86
CA MET A 90 -28.13 -6.87 18.10
C MET A 90 -28.47 -8.33 18.22
N ILE A 91 -27.47 -9.17 17.95
CA ILE A 91 -27.62 -10.64 17.99
C ILE A 91 -28.06 -11.04 19.40
N ALA A 92 -27.44 -10.47 20.44
CA ALA A 92 -27.83 -10.69 21.83
C ALA A 92 -29.24 -10.19 22.19
N GLY A 93 -29.69 -9.12 21.53
CA GLY A 93 -31.02 -8.51 21.75
C GLY A 93 -32.16 -9.04 20.87
N ILE A 94 -31.93 -9.97 19.96
CA ILE A 94 -32.93 -10.47 19.01
C ILE A 94 -34.16 -11.03 19.71
N ALA A 95 -34.02 -11.79 20.79
CA ALA A 95 -35.13 -12.42 21.50
C ALA A 95 -36.08 -11.36 22.13
N PRO A 96 -35.62 -10.37 22.91
CA PRO A 96 -36.48 -9.32 23.42
C PRO A 96 -37.07 -8.43 22.33
N ILE A 97 -36.33 -8.11 21.25
CA ILE A 97 -36.81 -7.27 20.15
C ILE A 97 -38.02 -7.91 19.45
N ARG A 98 -37.97 -9.22 19.27
CA ARG A 98 -39.08 -9.98 18.68
C ARG A 98 -40.33 -9.99 19.58
N HIS A 99 -40.13 -10.01 20.89
CA HIS A 99 -41.20 -10.00 21.87
C HIS A 99 -41.96 -8.67 21.93
N TYR A 100 -41.23 -7.53 21.79
CA TYR A 100 -41.78 -6.19 21.88
C TYR A 100 -42.20 -5.56 20.53
N GLN A 101 -42.24 -6.32 19.43
CA GLN A 101 -42.55 -5.86 18.07
C GLN A 101 -41.73 -4.62 17.60
N GLY A 102 -40.55 -4.40 18.20
CA GLY A 102 -39.68 -3.27 17.92
C GLY A 102 -38.81 -3.38 16.65
N GLN A 103 -39.15 -4.35 15.78
CA GLN A 103 -38.33 -4.72 14.61
C GLN A 103 -38.08 -3.52 13.65
N ASN A 104 -39.09 -2.70 13.38
CA ASN A 104 -38.97 -1.59 12.43
C ASN A 104 -38.06 -0.48 12.93
N LEU A 105 -38.14 -0.13 14.21
CA LEU A 105 -37.26 0.89 14.81
C LEU A 105 -35.81 0.41 14.81
N PHE A 106 -35.64 -0.84 15.08
CA PHE A 106 -34.36 -1.50 15.15
C PHE A 106 -33.69 -1.58 13.76
N PHE A 107 -34.42 -2.00 12.75
CA PHE A 107 -33.95 -2.06 11.37
C PHE A 107 -33.52 -0.68 10.86
N LYS A 108 -34.28 0.35 11.20
CA LYS A 108 -33.96 1.75 10.82
C LYS A 108 -32.66 2.23 11.46
N ARG A 109 -32.40 1.87 12.71
CA ARG A 109 -31.13 2.21 13.39
C ARG A 109 -29.97 1.45 12.78
N PHE A 110 -30.13 0.16 12.53
CA PHE A 110 -29.12 -0.66 11.91
C PHE A 110 -28.75 -0.20 10.51
N SER A 111 -29.73 0.10 9.66
CA SER A 111 -29.47 0.67 8.33
C SER A 111 -28.65 1.94 8.38
N LYS A 112 -28.95 2.82 9.35
CA LYS A 112 -28.19 4.07 9.53
C LYS A 112 -26.74 3.82 9.97
N ASP A 113 -26.55 2.89 10.90
CA ASP A 113 -25.20 2.56 11.39
C ASP A 113 -24.37 1.85 10.30
N LEU A 114 -25.00 0.99 9.51
CA LEU A 114 -24.38 0.35 8.34
C LEU A 114 -23.99 1.38 7.28
N GLU A 115 -24.92 2.30 6.97
CA GLU A 115 -24.67 3.35 5.99
C GLU A 115 -23.50 4.26 6.41
N GLN A 116 -23.43 4.61 7.70
CA GLN A 116 -22.29 5.37 8.24
C GLN A 116 -20.97 4.60 8.11
N ALA A 117 -20.93 3.33 8.47
CA ALA A 117 -19.74 2.50 8.35
C ALA A 117 -19.27 2.38 6.87
N LEU A 118 -20.22 2.22 5.95
CA LEU A 118 -19.93 2.18 4.51
C LEU A 118 -19.41 3.53 3.98
N GLN A 119 -19.95 4.65 4.44
CA GLN A 119 -19.46 5.97 4.05
C GLN A 119 -18.03 6.21 4.51
N GLU A 120 -17.68 5.83 5.74
CA GLU A 120 -16.32 5.93 6.25
C GLU A 120 -15.36 5.01 5.46
N GLU A 121 -15.79 3.81 5.10
CA GLU A 121 -15.01 2.89 4.27
C GLU A 121 -14.75 3.46 2.87
N VAL A 122 -15.80 3.95 2.20
CA VAL A 122 -15.67 4.58 0.88
C VAL A 122 -14.78 5.83 0.95
N SER A 123 -14.89 6.63 2.00
CA SER A 123 -14.03 7.79 2.21
C SER A 123 -12.56 7.39 2.35
N TYR A 124 -12.28 6.35 3.13
CA TYR A 124 -10.93 5.81 3.29
C TYR A 124 -10.37 5.29 1.96
N GLU A 125 -11.12 4.44 1.26
CA GLU A 125 -10.66 3.86 -0.01
C GLU A 125 -10.45 4.92 -1.09
N LYS A 126 -11.30 5.94 -1.14
CA LYS A 126 -11.12 7.08 -2.05
C LYS A 126 -9.82 7.84 -1.76
N GLN A 127 -9.53 8.13 -0.51
CA GLN A 127 -8.31 8.84 -0.16
C GLN A 127 -7.06 7.98 -0.35
N ARG A 128 -7.13 6.69 -0.03
CA ARG A 128 -6.08 5.73 -0.29
C ARG A 128 -5.77 5.63 -1.78
N SER A 129 -6.81 5.51 -2.61
CA SER A 129 -6.65 5.45 -4.07
C SER A 129 -6.05 6.73 -4.65
N LEU A 130 -6.50 7.91 -4.19
CA LEU A 130 -5.92 9.18 -4.62
C LEU A 130 -4.45 9.31 -4.22
N ASN A 131 -4.10 8.91 -3.00
CA ASN A 131 -2.71 8.92 -2.54
C ASN A 131 -1.85 7.94 -3.35
N SER A 132 -2.36 6.74 -3.61
CA SER A 132 -1.68 5.74 -4.46
C SER A 132 -1.49 6.24 -5.89
N LEU A 133 -2.51 6.85 -6.50
CA LEU A 133 -2.40 7.44 -7.83
C LEU A 133 -1.34 8.54 -7.87
N PHE A 134 -1.28 9.39 -6.86
CA PHE A 134 -0.28 10.44 -6.77
C PHE A 134 1.14 9.86 -6.69
N ILE A 135 1.36 8.90 -5.80
CA ILE A 135 2.67 8.25 -5.63
C ILE A 135 3.07 7.49 -6.91
N ASN A 136 2.15 6.71 -7.49
CA ASN A 136 2.41 5.96 -8.72
C ASN A 136 2.70 6.89 -9.92
N SER A 137 2.07 8.06 -9.98
CA SER A 137 2.36 9.05 -11.02
C SER A 137 3.76 9.64 -10.87
N ILE A 138 4.20 9.93 -9.65
CA ILE A 138 5.55 10.38 -9.37
C ILE A 138 6.56 9.28 -9.70
N ASP A 139 6.28 8.05 -9.29
CA ASP A 139 7.14 6.89 -9.57
C ASP A 139 7.31 6.66 -11.08
N ALA A 140 6.20 6.68 -11.83
CA ALA A 140 6.24 6.57 -13.29
C ALA A 140 7.05 7.70 -13.93
N PHE A 141 6.93 8.94 -13.45
CA PHE A 141 7.74 10.05 -13.94
C PHE A 141 9.22 9.86 -13.60
N CYS A 142 9.52 9.50 -12.36
CA CYS A 142 10.87 9.29 -11.89
C CYS A 142 11.57 8.09 -12.53
N SER A 143 10.83 7.08 -12.97
CA SER A 143 11.38 5.94 -13.71
C SER A 143 11.67 6.25 -15.18
N VAL A 144 10.84 7.06 -15.83
CA VAL A 144 11.02 7.42 -17.24
C VAL A 144 12.03 8.55 -17.44
N ALA A 145 12.08 9.53 -16.54
CA ALA A 145 12.95 10.69 -16.68
C ALA A 145 14.44 10.34 -16.84
N PRO A 146 15.03 9.44 -16.05
CA PRO A 146 16.43 9.05 -16.23
C PRO A 146 16.72 8.37 -17.57
N ILE A 147 15.74 7.62 -18.12
CA ILE A 147 15.89 7.00 -19.44
C ILE A 147 16.02 8.07 -20.52
N VAL A 148 15.11 9.05 -20.48
CA VAL A 148 15.09 10.13 -21.47
C VAL A 148 16.38 10.97 -21.38
N ILE A 149 16.81 11.30 -20.14
CA ILE A 149 18.03 12.07 -19.92
C ILE A 149 19.26 11.28 -20.35
N GLY A 150 19.36 10.01 -19.94
CA GLY A 150 20.48 9.14 -20.30
C GLY A 150 20.56 8.86 -21.81
N GLY A 151 19.40 8.66 -22.46
CA GLY A 151 19.31 8.56 -23.92
C GLY A 151 19.77 9.84 -24.63
N PHE A 152 19.38 11.01 -24.12
CA PHE A 152 19.85 12.29 -24.65
C PHE A 152 21.36 12.49 -24.45
N MET A 153 21.91 12.11 -23.30
CA MET A 153 23.36 12.15 -23.05
C MET A 153 24.13 11.20 -23.98
N THR A 154 23.54 10.05 -24.29
CA THR A 154 24.11 9.11 -25.27
C THR A 154 24.10 9.68 -26.68
N TYR A 155 23.02 10.34 -27.07
CA TYR A 155 22.90 11.01 -28.37
C TYR A 155 23.95 12.13 -28.52
N GLN A 156 24.25 12.85 -27.48
CA GLN A 156 25.30 13.89 -27.47
C GLN A 156 26.75 13.35 -27.34
N ASN A 157 26.95 12.03 -27.35
CA ASN A 157 28.23 11.36 -27.17
C ASN A 157 28.91 11.58 -25.78
N TYR A 158 28.16 12.02 -24.77
CA TYR A 158 28.66 12.08 -23.38
C TYR A 158 28.69 10.70 -22.72
N LEU A 159 27.95 9.75 -23.26
CA LEU A 159 27.84 8.39 -22.75
C LEU A 159 27.93 7.38 -23.90
N SER A 160 28.56 6.21 -23.65
CA SER A 160 28.51 5.14 -24.64
C SER A 160 27.15 4.42 -24.56
N ALA A 161 26.61 4.01 -25.72
CA ALA A 161 25.36 3.26 -25.77
C ALA A 161 25.41 1.98 -24.93
N ALA A 162 26.59 1.30 -24.89
CA ALA A 162 26.79 0.11 -24.08
C ALA A 162 26.68 0.39 -22.58
N SER A 163 27.26 1.51 -22.10
CA SER A 163 27.17 1.92 -20.71
C SER A 163 25.74 2.28 -20.31
N PHE A 164 25.01 2.95 -21.18
CA PHE A 164 23.62 3.29 -20.95
C PHE A 164 22.72 2.07 -20.80
N VAL A 165 22.83 1.13 -21.75
CA VAL A 165 22.07 -0.13 -21.72
C VAL A 165 22.43 -0.98 -20.50
N GLY A 166 23.73 -1.06 -20.16
CA GLY A 166 24.20 -1.83 -19.00
C GLY A 166 23.77 -1.28 -17.64
N ILE A 167 23.44 0.01 -17.54
CA ILE A 167 22.88 0.59 -16.31
C ILE A 167 21.38 0.32 -16.19
N TYR A 168 20.71 0.10 -17.35
CA TYR A 168 19.25 0.00 -17.39
C TYR A 168 18.74 -1.45 -17.36
N LEU A 169 19.59 -2.42 -17.71
CA LEU A 169 19.32 -3.87 -17.58
C LEU A 169 19.66 -4.37 -16.19
#